data_d520f4acfda80f96758efd88d882e127
#
_entry.id   d520f4acfda80f96758efd88d882e127
#
_cell.length_a   1.000
_cell.length_b   1.000
_cell.length_c   1.000
_cell.angle_alpha   90.00
_cell.angle_beta   90.00
_cell.angle_gamma   90.00
#
_symmetry.space_group_name_H-M   'P 1'
#
loop_
_entity.id
_entity.type
_entity.pdbx_description
1 polymer ?
#
loop_
_entity_poly.entity_id
_entity_poly.type
_entity_poly.pdbx_seq_one_letter_code
_entity_poly.pdbx_strand_id
1 'polypeptide(L)'
;MCYCYYVQIGGKYMDKKAKIITVAGKGGVGKTSISASIVRLLVERYPDKKILAIDADPAVGLSVALGVDVKLTLDDIRMGIVDSVENGETKEALELLSEARFRIFDALVEMPGFAFLAIGRPESSGCYCKVNSYLKEVIGLLANSFDYVVIDGEAGIEQIQRRVMEKVTHLLLVTDQSKKGAQVVSTIKNVADELIAYDRIGIIVNRVTNPELADLITVPGVEILSFIPADSAFAANDIKGKSVLELPADSAVLTGVKDALQKIEIL
;
A
#
# COMPACT_ATOMS: atom_id res chain seq x y z
N MET A 1 2.22 1.85 -30.48
CA MET A 1 1.51 0.57 -30.68
C MET A 1 1.25 0.00 -29.29
N CYS A 2 0.03 0.18 -28.76
CA CYS A 2 -0.34 -0.37 -27.45
C CYS A 2 -0.48 -1.88 -27.56
N TYR A 3 0.39 -2.64 -26.90
CA TYR A 3 0.18 -4.06 -26.68
C TYR A 3 -0.78 -4.27 -25.48
N CYS A 4 -2.08 -4.37 -25.79
CA CYS A 4 -3.02 -4.98 -24.85
C CYS A 4 -2.77 -6.49 -24.86
N TYR A 5 -2.24 -7.04 -23.78
CA TYR A 5 -2.19 -8.50 -23.60
C TYR A 5 -3.58 -9.01 -23.22
N TYR A 6 -4.30 -9.51 -24.19
CA TYR A 6 -5.53 -10.30 -23.97
C TYR A 6 -5.16 -11.77 -23.82
N VAL A 7 -5.51 -12.36 -22.70
CA VAL A 7 -5.49 -13.83 -22.55
C VAL A 7 -6.82 -14.38 -23.04
N GLN A 8 -6.78 -15.08 -24.15
CA GLN A 8 -7.96 -15.72 -24.74
C GLN A 8 -8.20 -17.09 -24.08
N ILE A 9 -9.19 -17.19 -23.20
CA ILE A 9 -9.74 -18.47 -22.73
C ILE A 9 -11.24 -18.42 -22.95
N GLY A 10 -11.72 -19.18 -23.94
CA GLY A 10 -13.14 -19.51 -24.09
C GLY A 10 -14.09 -18.35 -24.38
N GLY A 11 -13.74 -17.42 -25.28
CA GLY A 11 -14.72 -16.49 -25.89
C GLY A 11 -15.32 -15.41 -24.98
N LYS A 12 -14.85 -15.22 -23.74
CA LYS A 12 -15.17 -14.07 -22.88
C LYS A 12 -13.87 -13.38 -22.48
N TYR A 13 -13.69 -12.15 -22.94
CA TYR A 13 -12.68 -11.25 -22.39
C TYR A 13 -13.09 -10.93 -20.94
N MET A 14 -12.47 -11.58 -19.98
CA MET A 14 -12.54 -11.13 -18.59
C MET A 14 -11.50 -10.02 -18.42
N ASP A 15 -11.97 -8.80 -18.24
CA ASP A 15 -11.16 -7.68 -17.79
C ASP A 15 -10.61 -8.07 -16.40
N LYS A 16 -9.35 -8.53 -16.38
CA LYS A 16 -8.71 -8.99 -15.14
C LYS A 16 -8.31 -7.78 -14.33
N LYS A 17 -9.20 -7.37 -13.45
CA LYS A 17 -8.99 -6.23 -12.59
C LYS A 17 -7.95 -6.56 -11.51
N ALA A 18 -6.93 -5.71 -11.35
CA ALA A 18 -5.95 -5.83 -10.28
C ALA A 18 -6.63 -5.93 -8.91
N LYS A 19 -6.17 -6.82 -8.03
CA LYS A 19 -6.55 -6.79 -6.62
C LYS A 19 -5.69 -5.76 -5.90
N ILE A 20 -6.32 -4.68 -5.45
CA ILE A 20 -5.65 -3.55 -4.79
C ILE A 20 -5.95 -3.63 -3.31
N ILE A 21 -4.92 -3.89 -2.53
CA ILE A 21 -4.96 -4.08 -1.07
C ILE A 21 -4.33 -2.86 -0.43
N THR A 22 -5.10 -2.12 0.33
CA THR A 22 -4.63 -0.93 1.04
C THR A 22 -4.62 -1.19 2.53
N VAL A 23 -3.49 -0.89 3.17
CA VAL A 23 -3.32 -0.98 4.62
C VAL A 23 -3.36 0.44 5.19
N ALA A 24 -4.31 0.68 6.09
CA ALA A 24 -4.47 1.95 6.79
C ALA A 24 -4.72 1.69 8.29
N GLY A 25 -4.67 2.71 9.13
CA GLY A 25 -4.95 2.51 10.55
C GLY A 25 -4.18 3.48 11.45
N LYS A 26 -4.27 3.27 12.76
CA LYS A 26 -3.61 4.10 13.77
C LYS A 26 -2.10 4.18 13.55
N GLY A 27 -1.49 5.32 13.88
CA GLY A 27 -0.03 5.48 13.86
C GLY A 27 0.66 4.52 14.83
N GLY A 28 1.80 3.94 14.43
CA GLY A 28 2.65 3.10 15.28
C GLY A 28 2.17 1.68 15.56
N VAL A 29 1.09 1.21 14.94
CA VAL A 29 0.53 -0.16 15.18
C VAL A 29 1.16 -1.24 14.31
N GLY A 30 2.09 -0.90 13.41
CA GLY A 30 2.78 -1.86 12.54
C GLY A 30 2.14 -2.05 11.16
N LYS A 31 1.50 -1.03 10.59
CA LYS A 31 0.96 -1.06 9.21
C LYS A 31 2.00 -1.52 8.20
N THR A 32 3.16 -0.89 8.20
CA THR A 32 4.29 -1.20 7.31
C THR A 32 4.73 -2.66 7.43
N SER A 33 4.78 -3.19 8.66
CA SER A 33 5.09 -4.60 8.90
C SER A 33 4.04 -5.54 8.32
N ILE A 34 2.76 -5.17 8.43
CA ILE A 34 1.64 -5.91 7.83
C ILE A 34 1.72 -5.83 6.31
N SER A 35 1.95 -4.64 5.74
CA SER A 35 2.08 -4.43 4.29
C SER A 35 3.24 -5.26 3.71
N ALA A 36 4.42 -5.23 4.33
CA ALA A 36 5.57 -6.04 3.93
C ALA A 36 5.28 -7.56 4.03
N SER A 37 4.57 -7.99 5.07
CA SER A 37 4.14 -9.39 5.23
C SER A 37 3.15 -9.82 4.15
N ILE A 38 2.23 -8.93 3.75
CA ILE A 38 1.30 -9.18 2.62
C ILE A 38 2.09 -9.38 1.32
N VAL A 39 3.05 -8.49 1.02
CA VAL A 39 3.90 -8.62 -0.19
C VAL A 39 4.61 -9.95 -0.19
N ARG A 40 5.27 -10.33 0.91
CA ARG A 40 5.95 -11.61 1.04
C ARG A 40 5.03 -12.80 0.79
N LEU A 41 3.88 -12.86 1.44
CA LEU A 41 2.92 -13.96 1.32
C LEU A 41 2.35 -14.06 -0.11
N LEU A 42 2.15 -12.94 -0.79
CA LEU A 42 1.71 -12.93 -2.18
C LEU A 42 2.81 -13.47 -3.12
N VAL A 43 4.07 -13.07 -2.93
CA VAL A 43 5.21 -13.57 -3.72
C VAL A 43 5.37 -15.09 -3.52
N GLU A 44 5.31 -15.57 -2.28
CA GLU A 44 5.41 -17.01 -1.98
C GLU A 44 4.24 -17.81 -2.55
N ARG A 45 3.02 -17.27 -2.51
CA ARG A 45 1.81 -17.99 -2.93
C ARG A 45 1.58 -17.95 -4.44
N TYR A 46 1.99 -16.87 -5.08
CA TYR A 46 1.69 -16.59 -6.49
C TYR A 46 2.95 -16.18 -7.27
N PRO A 47 3.93 -17.09 -7.44
CA PRO A 47 5.22 -16.77 -8.08
C PRO A 47 5.10 -16.30 -9.54
N ASP A 48 4.00 -16.68 -10.23
CA ASP A 48 3.75 -16.29 -11.63
C ASP A 48 2.93 -15.00 -11.76
N LYS A 49 2.59 -14.33 -10.63
CA LYS A 49 1.80 -13.10 -10.64
C LYS A 49 2.67 -11.87 -10.52
N LYS A 50 2.22 -10.79 -11.16
CA LYS A 50 2.86 -9.49 -11.05
C LYS A 50 2.34 -8.78 -9.80
N ILE A 51 3.24 -8.49 -8.88
CA ILE A 51 2.93 -7.84 -7.59
C ILE A 51 3.61 -6.48 -7.57
N LEU A 52 2.87 -5.43 -7.19
CA LEU A 52 3.38 -4.09 -6.97
C LEU A 52 3.21 -3.71 -5.49
N ALA A 53 4.28 -3.29 -4.85
CA ALA A 53 4.25 -2.66 -3.53
C ALA A 53 4.38 -1.14 -3.69
N ILE A 54 3.46 -0.38 -3.11
CA ILE A 54 3.47 1.09 -3.12
C ILE A 54 3.64 1.58 -1.68
N ASP A 55 4.70 2.33 -1.44
CA ASP A 55 4.91 3.04 -0.18
C ASP A 55 4.31 4.45 -0.28
N ALA A 56 3.17 4.66 0.37
CA ALA A 56 2.47 5.94 0.40
C ALA A 56 2.71 6.72 1.71
N ASP A 57 3.54 6.20 2.61
CA ASP A 57 3.96 6.90 3.83
C ASP A 57 5.17 7.81 3.52
N PRO A 58 5.14 9.10 3.91
CA PRO A 58 6.28 10.01 3.75
C PRO A 58 7.58 9.55 4.40
N ALA A 59 7.50 8.66 5.39
CA ALA A 59 8.67 8.09 6.07
C ALA A 59 9.39 7.01 5.26
N VAL A 60 8.80 6.54 4.15
CA VAL A 60 9.34 5.50 3.24
C VAL A 60 9.76 4.23 4.00
N GLY A 61 8.94 3.82 4.97
CA GLY A 61 9.25 2.70 5.87
C GLY A 61 9.14 1.33 5.20
N LEU A 62 8.28 1.19 4.19
CA LEU A 62 8.05 -0.08 3.49
C LEU A 62 9.28 -0.52 2.70
N SER A 63 10.05 0.43 2.14
CA SER A 63 11.31 0.12 1.45
C SER A 63 12.31 -0.55 2.39
N VAL A 64 12.47 -0.02 3.60
CA VAL A 64 13.34 -0.60 4.63
C VAL A 64 12.84 -1.99 5.03
N ALA A 65 11.55 -2.14 5.28
CA ALA A 65 10.95 -3.41 5.68
C ALA A 65 11.08 -4.51 4.60
N LEU A 66 11.14 -4.15 3.33
CA LEU A 66 11.31 -5.07 2.20
C LEU A 66 12.78 -5.17 1.71
N GLY A 67 13.69 -4.35 2.23
CA GLY A 67 15.10 -4.31 1.80
C GLY A 67 15.28 -3.72 0.41
N VAL A 68 14.48 -2.71 0.05
CA VAL A 68 14.51 -2.03 -1.25
C VAL A 68 15.34 -0.75 -1.16
N ASP A 69 16.27 -0.55 -2.10
CA ASP A 69 17.04 0.69 -2.27
C ASP A 69 16.30 1.65 -3.22
N VAL A 70 15.63 2.65 -2.66
CA VAL A 70 14.86 3.65 -3.41
C VAL A 70 15.77 4.80 -3.81
N LYS A 71 15.91 5.06 -5.11
CA LYS A 71 16.72 6.15 -5.66
C LYS A 71 15.90 7.33 -6.15
N LEU A 72 14.67 7.10 -6.55
CA LEU A 72 13.76 8.10 -7.10
C LEU A 72 12.35 7.84 -6.57
N THR A 73 11.69 8.89 -6.10
CA THR A 73 10.29 8.83 -5.66
C THR A 73 9.37 9.55 -6.65
N LEU A 74 8.07 9.33 -6.54
CA LEU A 74 7.11 10.10 -7.35
C LEU A 74 7.11 11.59 -6.97
N ASP A 75 7.42 11.91 -5.71
CA ASP A 75 7.50 13.30 -5.27
C ASP A 75 8.71 14.02 -5.89
N ASP A 76 9.84 13.34 -6.10
CA ASP A 76 10.98 13.89 -6.83
C ASP A 76 10.60 14.25 -8.28
N ILE A 77 9.84 13.38 -8.94
CA ILE A 77 9.34 13.65 -10.30
C ILE A 77 8.38 14.85 -10.28
N ARG A 78 7.48 14.90 -9.31
CA ARG A 78 6.55 16.01 -9.12
C ARG A 78 7.28 17.33 -8.91
N MET A 79 8.29 17.34 -8.04
CA MET A 79 9.08 18.54 -7.74
C MET A 79 9.79 19.09 -8.97
N GLY A 80 10.39 18.24 -9.80
CA GLY A 80 11.00 18.67 -11.05
C GLY A 80 10.02 19.41 -11.98
N ILE A 81 8.75 18.97 -12.06
CA ILE A 81 7.72 19.64 -12.85
C ILE A 81 7.32 20.98 -12.21
N VAL A 82 7.15 21.00 -10.87
CA VAL A 82 6.74 22.19 -10.11
C VAL A 82 7.79 23.28 -10.20
N ASP A 83 9.06 22.94 -10.00
CA ASP A 83 10.19 23.88 -10.06
C ASP A 83 10.27 24.58 -11.43
N SER A 84 10.08 23.83 -12.52
CA SER A 84 10.05 24.41 -13.87
C SER A 84 8.86 25.37 -14.06
N VAL A 85 7.69 25.09 -13.46
CA VAL A 85 6.53 26.00 -13.48
C VAL A 85 6.83 27.28 -12.69
N GLU A 86 7.40 27.17 -11.50
CA GLU A 86 7.72 28.33 -10.63
C GLU A 86 8.79 29.23 -11.22
N ASN A 87 9.75 28.64 -11.94
CA ASN A 87 10.78 29.39 -12.67
C ASN A 87 10.27 30.04 -13.97
N GLY A 88 9.00 29.84 -14.33
CA GLY A 88 8.41 30.39 -15.55
C GLY A 88 8.74 29.61 -16.82
N GLU A 89 9.35 28.44 -16.70
CA GLU A 89 9.77 27.54 -17.80
C GLU A 89 8.59 26.68 -18.26
N THR A 90 7.49 27.31 -18.69
CA THR A 90 6.23 26.65 -19.02
C THR A 90 6.38 25.56 -20.07
N LYS A 91 7.28 25.76 -21.06
CA LYS A 91 7.52 24.75 -22.10
C LYS A 91 8.17 23.50 -21.52
N GLU A 92 9.20 23.67 -20.69
CA GLU A 92 9.91 22.59 -20.01
C GLU A 92 8.99 21.84 -19.05
N ALA A 93 8.17 22.56 -18.28
CA ALA A 93 7.16 21.97 -17.41
C ALA A 93 6.16 21.07 -18.17
N LEU A 94 5.73 21.49 -19.38
CA LEU A 94 4.86 20.68 -20.25
C LEU A 94 5.58 19.45 -20.82
N GLU A 95 6.85 19.58 -21.18
CA GLU A 95 7.69 18.45 -21.62
C GLU A 95 7.85 17.43 -20.48
N LEU A 96 8.23 17.87 -19.28
CA LEU A 96 8.34 17.04 -18.08
C LEU A 96 7.02 16.34 -17.71
N LEU A 97 5.90 17.05 -17.83
CA LEU A 97 4.57 16.45 -17.59
C LEU A 97 4.24 15.38 -18.63
N SER A 98 4.57 15.61 -19.91
CA SER A 98 4.37 14.61 -20.97
C SER A 98 5.26 13.38 -20.79
N GLU A 99 6.45 13.55 -20.24
CA GLU A 99 7.41 12.50 -19.93
C GLU A 99 7.15 11.80 -18.60
N ALA A 100 6.38 12.39 -17.70
CA ALA A 100 6.15 11.87 -16.34
C ALA A 100 5.66 10.41 -16.36
N ARG A 101 4.88 10.03 -17.38
CA ARG A 101 4.45 8.65 -17.59
C ARG A 101 5.61 7.68 -17.78
N PHE A 102 6.67 8.09 -18.46
CA PHE A 102 7.88 7.28 -18.63
C PHE A 102 8.76 7.35 -17.38
N ARG A 103 8.89 8.53 -16.78
CA ARG A 103 9.71 8.73 -15.56
C ARG A 103 9.19 7.95 -14.35
N ILE A 104 7.88 7.65 -14.29
CA ILE A 104 7.34 6.76 -13.25
C ILE A 104 7.90 5.35 -13.38
N PHE A 105 8.20 4.87 -14.58
CA PHE A 105 8.89 3.59 -14.75
C PHE A 105 10.34 3.63 -14.25
N ASP A 106 11.00 4.79 -14.32
CA ASP A 106 12.35 4.98 -13.76
C ASP A 106 12.35 4.97 -12.22
N ALA A 107 11.22 5.32 -11.62
CA ALA A 107 11.02 5.24 -10.16
C ALA A 107 10.62 3.83 -9.67
N LEU A 108 10.28 2.92 -10.58
CA LEU A 108 10.03 1.53 -10.23
C LEU A 108 11.33 0.80 -9.90
N VAL A 109 11.38 0.15 -8.74
CA VAL A 109 12.45 -0.75 -8.36
C VAL A 109 12.00 -2.18 -8.55
N GLU A 110 12.65 -2.93 -9.45
CA GLU A 110 12.37 -4.35 -9.66
C GLU A 110 13.08 -5.19 -8.59
N MET A 111 12.32 -6.03 -7.92
CA MET A 111 12.79 -6.97 -6.90
C MET A 111 12.42 -8.40 -7.29
N PRO A 112 13.07 -9.42 -6.72
CA PRO A 112 12.69 -10.82 -6.95
C PRO A 112 11.23 -11.07 -6.52
N GLY A 113 10.33 -11.25 -7.50
CA GLY A 113 8.91 -11.55 -7.29
C GLY A 113 7.98 -10.36 -7.14
N PHE A 114 8.45 -9.12 -7.05
CA PHE A 114 7.61 -7.93 -7.00
C PHE A 114 8.33 -6.68 -7.55
N ALA A 115 7.54 -5.66 -7.89
CA ALA A 115 8.03 -4.31 -8.15
C ALA A 115 7.68 -3.39 -6.97
N PHE A 116 8.47 -2.35 -6.76
CA PHE A 116 8.28 -1.38 -5.68
C PHE A 116 8.23 0.04 -6.21
N LEU A 117 7.38 0.87 -5.62
CA LEU A 117 7.22 2.29 -5.94
C LEU A 117 7.08 3.10 -4.65
N ALA A 118 7.91 4.12 -4.45
CA ALA A 118 7.77 5.08 -3.35
C ALA A 118 7.07 6.36 -3.83
N ILE A 119 6.07 6.81 -3.06
CA ILE A 119 5.42 8.11 -3.31
C ILE A 119 6.32 9.26 -2.87
N GLY A 120 7.00 9.13 -1.73
CA GLY A 120 7.88 10.15 -1.18
C GLY A 120 7.15 11.19 -0.33
N ARG A 121 7.92 12.17 0.18
CA ARG A 121 7.45 13.20 1.10
C ARG A 121 7.21 14.52 0.36
N PRO A 122 6.03 15.12 0.45
CA PRO A 122 5.81 16.44 -0.12
C PRO A 122 6.52 17.48 0.73
N GLU A 123 7.53 18.10 0.18
CA GLU A 123 8.29 19.16 0.89
C GLU A 123 7.73 20.55 0.68
N SER A 124 6.80 20.77 -0.26
CA SER A 124 6.25 22.09 -0.55
C SER A 124 4.76 22.23 -0.26
N SER A 125 4.38 23.40 0.26
CA SER A 125 3.00 23.78 0.61
C SER A 125 2.15 24.23 -0.59
N GLY A 126 2.58 24.03 -1.84
CA GLY A 126 1.85 24.43 -3.03
C GLY A 126 0.70 23.48 -3.39
N CYS A 127 -0.47 24.03 -3.74
CA CYS A 127 -1.60 23.24 -4.26
C CYS A 127 -1.45 23.02 -5.77
N TYR A 128 -0.61 22.08 -6.18
CA TYR A 128 -0.44 21.68 -7.59
C TYR A 128 -1.44 20.58 -7.96
N CYS A 129 -2.74 20.85 -7.79
CA CYS A 129 -3.81 19.85 -7.94
C CYS A 129 -3.78 19.15 -9.31
N LYS A 130 -3.41 19.85 -10.38
CA LYS A 130 -3.34 19.26 -11.74
C LYS A 130 -2.21 18.23 -11.87
N VAL A 131 -1.03 18.54 -11.32
CA VAL A 131 0.13 17.60 -11.35
C VAL A 131 -0.20 16.37 -10.50
N ASN A 132 -0.74 16.56 -9.30
CA ASN A 132 -1.14 15.46 -8.42
C ASN A 132 -2.21 14.57 -9.07
N SER A 133 -3.21 15.17 -9.73
CA SER A 133 -4.26 14.41 -10.43
C SER A 133 -3.69 13.59 -11.58
N TYR A 134 -2.75 14.16 -12.35
CA TYR A 134 -2.10 13.46 -13.43
C TYR A 134 -1.25 12.28 -12.94
N LEU A 135 -0.42 12.49 -11.91
CA LEU A 135 0.38 11.41 -11.32
C LEU A 135 -0.49 10.29 -10.76
N LYS A 136 -1.60 10.61 -10.09
CA LYS A 136 -2.57 9.63 -9.61
C LYS A 136 -3.19 8.81 -10.75
N GLU A 137 -3.52 9.44 -11.88
CA GLU A 137 -3.98 8.74 -13.08
C GLU A 137 -2.93 7.77 -13.61
N VAL A 138 -1.67 8.20 -13.69
CA VAL A 138 -0.57 7.33 -14.15
C VAL A 138 -0.33 6.17 -13.19
N ILE A 139 -0.40 6.39 -11.87
CA ILE A 139 -0.33 5.30 -10.87
C ILE A 139 -1.48 4.31 -11.10
N GLY A 140 -2.69 4.77 -11.35
CA GLY A 140 -3.83 3.93 -11.66
C GLY A 140 -3.63 3.08 -12.91
N LEU A 141 -3.07 3.67 -13.97
CA LEU A 141 -2.73 2.94 -15.21
C LEU A 141 -1.62 1.90 -14.97
N LEU A 142 -0.60 2.26 -14.20
CA LEU A 142 0.47 1.34 -13.82
C LEU A 142 -0.07 0.16 -13.02
N ALA A 143 -0.89 0.44 -12.00
CA ALA A 143 -1.49 -0.59 -11.14
C ALA A 143 -2.29 -1.63 -11.93
N ASN A 144 -2.98 -1.24 -12.99
CA ASN A 144 -3.71 -2.15 -13.88
C ASN A 144 -2.81 -3.12 -14.64
N SER A 145 -1.48 -2.88 -14.70
CA SER A 145 -0.51 -3.80 -15.30
C SER A 145 -0.06 -4.91 -14.36
N PHE A 146 -0.51 -4.90 -13.11
CA PHE A 146 -0.21 -5.88 -12.07
C PHE A 146 -1.44 -6.72 -11.72
N ASP A 147 -1.21 -7.92 -11.15
CA ASP A 147 -2.27 -8.78 -10.63
C ASP A 147 -2.67 -8.38 -9.21
N TYR A 148 -1.68 -7.98 -8.40
CA TYR A 148 -1.84 -7.53 -7.03
C TYR A 148 -1.09 -6.20 -6.80
N VAL A 149 -1.70 -5.29 -6.08
CA VAL A 149 -1.10 -4.04 -5.63
C VAL A 149 -1.28 -3.93 -4.12
N VAL A 150 -0.20 -3.75 -3.39
CA VAL A 150 -0.21 -3.54 -1.93
C VAL A 150 0.20 -2.10 -1.66
N ILE A 151 -0.66 -1.34 -1.00
CA ILE A 151 -0.44 0.07 -0.68
C ILE A 151 -0.26 0.19 0.84
N ASP A 152 0.95 0.58 1.27
CA ASP A 152 1.22 0.97 2.66
C ASP A 152 0.81 2.41 2.89
N GLY A 153 -0.26 2.62 3.64
CA GLY A 153 -0.81 3.94 3.91
C GLY A 153 -0.26 4.56 5.19
N GLU A 154 -0.19 5.87 5.20
CA GLU A 154 0.02 6.67 6.40
C GLU A 154 -1.13 6.48 7.42
N ALA A 155 -1.10 7.18 8.55
CA ALA A 155 -2.10 7.09 9.62
C ALA A 155 -3.52 7.59 9.25
N GLY A 156 -3.86 7.66 7.95
CA GLY A 156 -5.17 8.08 7.44
C GLY A 156 -5.39 7.61 6.02
N ILE A 157 -6.65 7.63 5.59
CA ILE A 157 -7.05 7.22 4.23
C ILE A 157 -6.99 8.38 3.22
N GLU A 158 -7.00 9.62 3.72
CA GLU A 158 -7.07 10.83 2.90
C GLU A 158 -5.86 10.98 1.97
N GLN A 159 -4.67 10.59 2.44
CA GLN A 159 -3.44 10.66 1.62
C GLN A 159 -3.50 9.66 0.47
N ILE A 160 -4.05 8.48 0.70
CA ILE A 160 -4.23 7.47 -0.34
C ILE A 160 -5.17 7.99 -1.41
N GLN A 161 -6.33 8.54 -1.01
CA GLN A 161 -7.30 9.13 -1.93
C GLN A 161 -6.71 10.30 -2.72
N ARG A 162 -5.95 11.18 -2.07
CA ARG A 162 -5.36 12.35 -2.71
C ARG A 162 -4.24 12.03 -3.68
N ARG A 163 -3.42 11.00 -3.40
CA ARG A 163 -2.13 10.78 -4.07
C ARG A 163 -2.01 9.49 -4.84
N VAL A 164 -2.77 8.46 -4.44
CA VAL A 164 -2.59 7.12 -4.99
C VAL A 164 -3.79 6.69 -5.80
N MET A 165 -4.95 6.49 -5.17
CA MET A 165 -6.14 5.91 -5.83
C MET A 165 -7.45 6.38 -5.21
N GLU A 166 -8.52 6.39 -6.04
CA GLU A 166 -9.89 6.63 -5.60
C GLU A 166 -10.67 5.34 -5.32
N LYS A 167 -10.18 4.21 -5.85
CA LYS A 167 -10.81 2.92 -5.69
C LYS A 167 -9.76 1.86 -5.35
N VAL A 168 -10.05 1.08 -4.33
CA VAL A 168 -9.29 -0.11 -3.93
C VAL A 168 -10.22 -1.31 -3.89
N THR A 169 -9.70 -2.53 -3.91
CA THR A 169 -10.57 -3.72 -3.78
C THR A 169 -10.69 -4.16 -2.33
N HIS A 170 -9.61 -4.03 -1.57
CA HIS A 170 -9.54 -4.48 -0.18
C HIS A 170 -8.93 -3.40 0.70
N LEU A 171 -9.64 -3.01 1.75
CA LEU A 171 -9.18 -2.08 2.76
C LEU A 171 -8.93 -2.83 4.07
N LEU A 172 -7.66 -2.93 4.47
CA LEU A 172 -7.24 -3.53 5.72
C LEU A 172 -6.92 -2.44 6.74
N LEU A 173 -7.70 -2.40 7.80
CA LEU A 173 -7.51 -1.46 8.90
C LEU A 173 -6.71 -2.12 10.02
N VAL A 174 -5.61 -1.50 10.43
CA VAL A 174 -4.74 -2.04 11.49
C VAL A 174 -4.87 -1.22 12.75
N THR A 175 -5.05 -1.90 13.88
CA THR A 175 -5.11 -1.30 15.21
C THR A 175 -4.32 -2.11 16.23
N ASP A 176 -4.14 -1.56 17.42
CA ASP A 176 -3.68 -2.27 18.61
C ASP A 176 -4.86 -2.69 19.50
N GLN A 177 -4.58 -3.39 20.60
CA GLN A 177 -5.56 -3.85 21.60
C GLN A 177 -6.10 -2.73 22.51
N SER A 178 -6.06 -1.47 22.08
CA SER A 178 -6.54 -0.35 22.90
C SER A 178 -7.93 0.12 22.46
N LYS A 179 -8.76 0.55 23.42
CA LYS A 179 -10.03 1.23 23.12
C LYS A 179 -9.83 2.46 22.22
N LYS A 180 -8.73 3.20 22.43
CA LYS A 180 -8.37 4.34 21.58
C LYS A 180 -8.05 3.90 20.16
N GLY A 181 -7.38 2.76 20.00
CA GLY A 181 -7.12 2.16 18.69
C GLY A 181 -8.40 1.83 17.94
N ALA A 182 -9.34 1.17 18.58
CA ALA A 182 -10.66 0.87 18.00
C ALA A 182 -11.43 2.14 17.60
N GLN A 183 -11.39 3.20 18.40
CA GLN A 183 -12.00 4.49 18.04
C GLN A 183 -11.37 5.13 16.82
N VAL A 184 -10.02 5.12 16.72
CA VAL A 184 -9.29 5.66 15.56
C VAL A 184 -9.68 4.89 14.30
N VAL A 185 -9.70 3.57 14.34
CA VAL A 185 -10.10 2.72 13.20
C VAL A 185 -11.54 2.97 12.80
N SER A 186 -12.46 3.15 13.76
CA SER A 186 -13.85 3.52 13.48
C SER A 186 -13.96 4.87 12.76
N THR A 187 -13.14 5.85 13.15
CA THR A 187 -13.09 7.15 12.48
C THR A 187 -12.53 7.00 11.05
N ILE A 188 -11.44 6.24 10.87
CA ILE A 188 -10.86 5.99 9.54
C ILE A 188 -11.87 5.29 8.63
N LYS A 189 -12.64 4.32 9.16
CA LYS A 189 -13.71 3.66 8.40
C LYS A 189 -14.75 4.65 7.90
N ASN A 190 -15.24 5.54 8.76
CA ASN A 190 -16.25 6.52 8.36
C ASN A 190 -15.72 7.46 7.27
N VAL A 191 -14.48 7.91 7.39
CA VAL A 191 -13.80 8.72 6.36
C VAL A 191 -13.60 7.92 5.06
N ALA A 192 -13.26 6.64 5.17
CA ALA A 192 -13.10 5.78 4.00
C ALA A 192 -14.41 5.57 3.25
N ASP A 193 -15.52 5.41 3.95
CA ASP A 193 -16.86 5.28 3.36
C ASP A 193 -17.24 6.51 2.52
N GLU A 194 -16.74 7.69 2.86
CA GLU A 194 -16.99 8.93 2.15
C GLU A 194 -16.03 9.18 0.98
N LEU A 195 -14.78 8.76 1.12
CA LEU A 195 -13.69 9.18 0.22
C LEU A 195 -13.23 8.12 -0.77
N ILE A 196 -13.33 6.83 -0.45
CA ILE A 196 -12.75 5.74 -1.25
C ILE A 196 -13.78 4.65 -1.51
N ALA A 197 -13.90 4.22 -2.77
CA ALA A 197 -14.65 3.02 -3.09
C ALA A 197 -13.81 1.77 -2.77
N TYR A 198 -14.36 0.83 -2.00
CA TYR A 198 -13.75 -0.46 -1.73
C TYR A 198 -14.79 -1.59 -1.86
N ASP A 199 -14.31 -2.79 -2.21
CA ASP A 199 -15.20 -3.95 -2.36
C ASP A 199 -15.29 -4.73 -1.04
N ARG A 200 -14.20 -4.78 -0.24
CA ARG A 200 -14.11 -5.46 1.06
C ARG A 200 -13.32 -4.64 2.07
N ILE A 201 -13.70 -4.77 3.34
CA ILE A 201 -13.01 -4.13 4.48
C ILE A 201 -12.89 -5.11 5.63
N GLY A 202 -11.78 -5.04 6.38
CA GLY A 202 -11.59 -5.82 7.60
C GLY A 202 -10.51 -5.25 8.50
N ILE A 203 -10.46 -5.73 9.73
CA ILE A 203 -9.56 -5.24 10.77
C ILE A 203 -8.54 -6.31 11.15
N ILE A 204 -7.29 -5.90 11.29
CA ILE A 204 -6.22 -6.68 11.93
C ILE A 204 -5.89 -6.00 13.25
N VAL A 205 -6.06 -6.71 14.36
CA VAL A 205 -5.60 -6.26 15.68
C VAL A 205 -4.19 -6.79 15.90
N ASN A 206 -3.22 -5.90 15.87
CA ASN A 206 -1.79 -6.25 15.96
C ASN A 206 -1.23 -6.00 17.37
N ARG A 207 -0.15 -6.69 17.70
CA ARG A 207 0.55 -6.59 18.99
C ARG A 207 -0.35 -6.90 20.19
N VAL A 208 -1.18 -7.93 20.06
CA VAL A 208 -2.04 -8.39 21.15
C VAL A 208 -1.18 -8.92 22.29
N THR A 209 -1.31 -8.32 23.45
CA THR A 209 -0.57 -8.71 24.68
C THR A 209 -1.43 -9.51 25.64
N ASN A 210 -2.75 -9.36 25.56
CA ASN A 210 -3.71 -10.09 26.39
C ASN A 210 -4.82 -10.69 25.50
N PRO A 211 -4.67 -11.95 25.05
CA PRO A 211 -5.64 -12.61 24.19
C PRO A 211 -7.04 -12.71 24.79
N GLU A 212 -7.16 -12.88 26.12
CA GLU A 212 -8.45 -13.01 26.81
C GLU A 212 -9.32 -11.74 26.72
N LEU A 213 -8.70 -10.59 26.50
CA LEU A 213 -9.39 -9.30 26.33
C LEU A 213 -9.55 -8.90 24.86
N ALA A 214 -9.06 -9.71 23.91
CA ALA A 214 -9.09 -9.38 22.50
C ALA A 214 -10.53 -9.24 21.97
N ASP A 215 -11.44 -10.10 22.43
CA ASP A 215 -12.86 -10.10 22.04
C ASP A 215 -13.63 -8.85 22.49
N LEU A 216 -13.07 -8.05 23.41
CA LEU A 216 -13.65 -6.77 23.81
C LEU A 216 -13.44 -5.66 22.77
N ILE A 217 -12.56 -5.88 21.80
CA ILE A 217 -12.32 -4.93 20.74
C ILE A 217 -13.36 -5.15 19.65
N THR A 218 -14.23 -4.19 19.48
CA THR A 218 -15.25 -4.22 18.44
C THR A 218 -15.29 -2.90 17.69
N VAL A 219 -15.48 -2.97 16.38
CA VAL A 219 -15.73 -1.79 15.51
C VAL A 219 -17.02 -2.07 14.76
N PRO A 220 -18.07 -1.28 14.95
CA PRO A 220 -19.35 -1.52 14.32
C PRO A 220 -19.26 -1.63 12.79
N GLY A 221 -19.84 -2.71 12.25
CA GLY A 221 -19.92 -2.93 10.81
C GLY A 221 -18.63 -3.37 10.11
N VAL A 222 -17.58 -3.76 10.86
CA VAL A 222 -16.33 -4.29 10.28
C VAL A 222 -15.91 -5.56 11.02
N GLU A 223 -15.59 -6.59 10.26
CA GLU A 223 -15.10 -7.86 10.79
C GLU A 223 -13.65 -7.75 11.25
N ILE A 224 -13.32 -8.37 12.39
CA ILE A 224 -11.94 -8.59 12.81
C ILE A 224 -11.43 -9.86 12.13
N LEU A 225 -10.50 -9.68 11.21
CA LEU A 225 -9.94 -10.77 10.42
C LEU A 225 -8.91 -11.59 11.21
N SER A 226 -8.09 -10.92 12.02
CA SER A 226 -7.04 -11.59 12.79
C SER A 226 -6.64 -10.80 14.03
N PHE A 227 -6.24 -11.55 15.07
CA PHE A 227 -5.55 -11.06 16.26
C PHE A 227 -4.10 -11.56 16.21
N ILE A 228 -3.15 -10.65 16.04
CA ILE A 228 -1.73 -10.97 15.93
C ILE A 228 -1.04 -10.68 17.26
N PRO A 229 -0.51 -11.67 17.97
CA PRO A 229 0.23 -11.45 19.20
C PRO A 229 1.52 -10.66 18.96
N ALA A 230 2.11 -10.14 20.02
CA ALA A 230 3.43 -9.53 19.94
C ALA A 230 4.46 -10.58 19.49
N ASP A 231 5.19 -10.26 18.41
CA ASP A 231 6.15 -11.17 17.78
C ASP A 231 7.58 -10.77 18.13
N SER A 232 8.24 -11.57 18.98
CA SER A 232 9.62 -11.32 19.39
C SER A 232 10.63 -11.57 18.26
N ALA A 233 10.34 -12.50 17.35
CA ALA A 233 11.19 -12.77 16.20
C ALA A 233 11.14 -11.58 15.22
N PHE A 234 9.95 -11.03 15.00
CA PHE A 234 9.77 -9.80 14.22
C PHE A 234 10.55 -8.62 14.85
N ALA A 235 10.37 -8.38 16.17
CA ALA A 235 11.06 -7.30 16.86
C ALA A 235 12.59 -7.44 16.78
N ALA A 236 13.12 -8.66 16.95
CA ALA A 236 14.56 -8.92 16.83
C ALA A 236 15.08 -8.72 15.40
N ASN A 237 14.27 -9.02 14.40
CA ASN A 237 14.58 -8.81 12.98
C ASN A 237 14.65 -7.31 12.65
N ASP A 238 13.65 -6.55 13.09
CA ASP A 238 13.55 -5.10 12.91
C ASP A 238 14.73 -4.35 13.55
N ILE A 239 15.08 -4.66 14.82
CA ILE A 239 16.25 -4.10 15.51
C ILE A 239 17.57 -4.36 14.74
N LYS A 240 17.68 -5.49 14.05
CA LYS A 240 18.85 -5.85 13.25
C LYS A 240 18.85 -5.23 11.86
N GLY A 241 17.82 -4.46 11.50
CA GLY A 241 17.67 -3.88 10.17
C GLY A 241 17.48 -4.92 9.07
N LYS A 242 16.92 -6.10 9.40
CA LYS A 242 16.68 -7.17 8.44
C LYS A 242 15.31 -7.04 7.80
N SER A 243 15.23 -7.47 6.53
CA SER A 243 13.97 -7.47 5.79
C SER A 243 12.93 -8.45 6.37
N VAL A 244 11.65 -8.12 6.24
CA VAL A 244 10.54 -9.03 6.53
C VAL A 244 10.62 -10.31 5.68
N LEU A 245 11.28 -10.24 4.52
CA LEU A 245 11.52 -11.42 3.67
C LEU A 245 12.40 -12.48 4.33
N GLU A 246 13.16 -12.12 5.37
CA GLU A 246 14.04 -13.02 6.13
C GLU A 246 13.40 -13.61 7.40
N LEU A 247 12.16 -13.22 7.72
CA LEU A 247 11.48 -13.75 8.91
C LEU A 247 11.28 -15.28 8.82
N PRO A 248 11.29 -16.00 9.94
CA PRO A 248 10.86 -17.40 9.99
C PRO A 248 9.41 -17.53 9.46
N ALA A 249 9.13 -18.61 8.73
CA ALA A 249 7.80 -18.83 8.13
C ALA A 249 6.68 -19.02 9.18
N ASP A 250 7.03 -19.41 10.40
CA ASP A 250 6.14 -19.58 11.55
C ASP A 250 6.03 -18.32 12.42
N SER A 251 6.56 -17.19 11.98
CA SER A 251 6.39 -15.89 12.66
C SER A 251 4.91 -15.59 12.87
N ALA A 252 4.57 -15.13 14.08
CA ALA A 252 3.20 -14.81 14.46
C ALA A 252 2.58 -13.74 13.54
N VAL A 253 3.39 -12.77 13.09
CA VAL A 253 2.95 -11.75 12.13
C VAL A 253 2.57 -12.38 10.80
N LEU A 254 3.42 -13.24 10.23
CA LEU A 254 3.13 -13.91 8.96
C LEU A 254 1.90 -14.81 9.04
N THR A 255 1.79 -15.59 10.11
CA THR A 255 0.64 -16.48 10.34
C THR A 255 -0.65 -15.67 10.44
N GLY A 256 -0.69 -14.62 11.27
CA GLY A 256 -1.89 -13.82 11.47
C GLY A 256 -2.27 -12.98 10.24
N VAL A 257 -1.29 -12.50 9.46
CA VAL A 257 -1.56 -11.84 8.17
C VAL A 257 -2.11 -12.83 7.15
N LYS A 258 -1.57 -14.06 7.10
CA LYS A 258 -2.08 -15.12 6.22
C LYS A 258 -3.54 -15.45 6.54
N ASP A 259 -3.89 -15.61 7.82
CA ASP A 259 -5.26 -15.85 8.25
C ASP A 259 -6.21 -14.71 7.84
N ALA A 260 -5.77 -13.47 8.00
CA ALA A 260 -6.54 -12.29 7.58
C ALA A 260 -6.78 -12.30 6.06
N LEU A 261 -5.74 -12.59 5.26
CA LEU A 261 -5.83 -12.61 3.81
C LEU A 261 -6.73 -13.75 3.29
N GLN A 262 -6.76 -14.89 3.98
CA GLN A 262 -7.68 -15.99 3.67
C GLN A 262 -9.14 -15.58 3.93
N LYS A 263 -9.44 -14.98 5.07
CA LYS A 263 -10.80 -14.52 5.40
C LYS A 263 -11.32 -13.46 4.44
N ILE A 264 -10.44 -12.60 3.93
CA ILE A 264 -10.82 -11.55 2.97
C ILE A 264 -10.68 -12.00 1.50
N GLU A 265 -10.44 -13.29 1.24
CA GLU A 265 -10.40 -13.94 -0.08
C GLU A 265 -9.27 -13.41 -1.01
N ILE A 266 -8.12 -13.12 -0.44
CA ILE A 266 -6.89 -12.77 -1.18
C ILE A 266 -6.02 -14.02 -1.42
N LEU A 267 -5.87 -14.88 -0.40
CA LEU A 267 -5.11 -16.14 -0.46
C LEU A 267 -5.98 -17.36 -0.57
#